data_6a2f186e014fb6f7bec524c1f21eb4fc
#
_entry.id   6a2f186e014fb6f7bec524c1f21eb4fc
#
_cell.length_a   1.000
_cell.length_b   1.000
_cell.length_c   1.000
_cell.angle_alpha   90.00
_cell.angle_beta   90.00
_cell.angle_gamma   90.00
#
_symmetry.space_group_name_H-M   'P 1'
#
loop_
_entity.id
_entity.type
_entity.pdbx_description
1 polymer ?
#
loop_
_entity_poly.entity_id
_entity_poly.type
_entity_poly.pdbx_seq_one_letter_code
_entity_poly.pdbx_strand_id
1 'polypeptide(L)'
;MKCCIRALALPQTARAIVIATGLLFSFVQTSQAGQAPLRFAVNEGWTMPMMQITDYQPESGILFDIMQSLAHQVGRDAEYHVIPRLRIQGALEHDEVDIHCYSAQAWYPDLSGDYLWSLPTLYQRDWLVASAETAAGPYPEQFDNETVGTVLGYNYPALQHLFDSHQLNREDARTQNQTLGKLMAGRYNYAVTNQLILDWTNRSLPAGKKLKPIALVAEQPAACLIRNNPELPVNRILRTLLRMRMSGEIQRIIDRYTSPLAP
;
A
#
# COMPACT_ATOMS: atom_id res chain seq x y z
N MET A 1 -26.15 -40.01 91.07
CA MET A 1 -25.57 -38.65 91.10
C MET A 1 -25.67 -38.07 89.65
N LYS A 2 -26.58 -37.09 89.47
CA LYS A 2 -26.90 -36.45 88.21
C LYS A 2 -26.00 -35.28 87.99
N CYS A 3 -25.25 -35.13 86.88
CA CYS A 3 -24.50 -33.99 86.51
C CYS A 3 -25.06 -33.39 85.25
N CYS A 4 -25.65 -32.18 85.40
CA CYS A 4 -26.21 -31.40 84.30
C CYS A 4 -25.12 -30.65 83.52
N ILE A 5 -25.02 -30.78 82.23
CA ILE A 5 -24.25 -29.92 81.40
C ILE A 5 -25.16 -28.88 80.74
N ARG A 6 -25.00 -27.64 81.08
CA ARG A 6 -25.72 -26.50 80.51
C ARG A 6 -25.10 -26.15 79.14
N ALA A 7 -25.93 -26.16 78.12
CA ALA A 7 -25.58 -25.64 76.82
C ALA A 7 -25.67 -24.10 76.84
N LEU A 8 -24.57 -23.42 76.48
CA LEU A 8 -24.53 -21.99 76.22
C LEU A 8 -24.97 -21.66 74.79
N ALA A 9 -26.07 -20.97 74.67
CA ALA A 9 -26.56 -20.41 73.40
C ALA A 9 -25.78 -19.14 73.07
N LEU A 10 -25.10 -19.12 71.94
CA LEU A 10 -24.50 -17.94 71.34
C LEU A 10 -25.53 -17.07 70.62
N PRO A 11 -25.48 -15.74 70.72
CA PRO A 11 -26.50 -14.87 70.12
C PRO A 11 -26.40 -14.79 68.58
N GLN A 12 -27.56 -14.74 67.92
CA GLN A 12 -27.82 -14.77 66.50
C GLN A 12 -27.39 -13.48 65.73
N THR A 13 -26.65 -12.56 66.36
CA THR A 13 -26.30 -11.24 65.78
C THR A 13 -24.98 -11.23 64.99
N ALA A 14 -24.19 -12.31 64.96
CA ALA A 14 -22.87 -12.34 64.29
C ALA A 14 -22.92 -12.85 62.83
N ARG A 15 -24.11 -13.21 62.26
CA ARG A 15 -24.23 -13.78 60.92
C ARG A 15 -24.59 -12.76 59.81
N ALA A 16 -24.89 -11.50 60.19
CA ALA A 16 -25.36 -10.50 59.21
C ALA A 16 -24.28 -9.58 58.61
N ILE A 17 -23.02 -9.62 59.13
CA ILE A 17 -21.96 -8.66 58.68
C ILE A 17 -21.00 -9.21 57.61
N VAL A 18 -21.00 -10.54 57.37
CA VAL A 18 -20.03 -11.13 56.40
C VAL A 18 -20.53 -11.10 54.93
N ILE A 19 -21.82 -10.84 54.70
CA ILE A 19 -22.40 -10.87 53.30
C ILE A 19 -22.37 -9.51 52.63
N ALA A 20 -22.12 -8.41 53.35
CA ALA A 20 -22.18 -7.08 52.78
C ALA A 20 -20.84 -6.56 52.17
N THR A 21 -19.70 -7.24 52.34
CA THR A 21 -18.39 -6.82 51.84
C THR A 21 -17.95 -7.49 50.54
N GLY A 22 -18.76 -8.39 49.99
CA GLY A 22 -18.44 -9.20 48.79
C GLY A 22 -18.92 -8.64 47.45
N LEU A 23 -19.63 -7.50 47.41
CA LEU A 23 -20.38 -7.05 46.22
C LEU A 23 -19.90 -5.76 45.59
N LEU A 24 -18.67 -5.29 45.90
CA LEU A 24 -18.09 -4.05 45.36
C LEU A 24 -16.81 -4.27 44.55
N PHE A 25 -16.52 -5.49 44.09
CA PHE A 25 -15.64 -5.68 42.96
C PHE A 25 -16.47 -5.57 41.66
N SER A 26 -16.99 -4.38 41.42
CA SER A 26 -17.48 -3.99 40.10
C SER A 26 -16.31 -4.15 39.13
N PHE A 27 -16.42 -5.13 38.23
CA PHE A 27 -15.59 -5.25 37.06
C PHE A 27 -15.62 -3.91 36.32
N VAL A 28 -14.58 -3.10 36.51
CA VAL A 28 -14.20 -2.07 35.55
C VAL A 28 -13.70 -2.86 34.32
N GLN A 29 -14.59 -3.38 33.51
CA GLN A 29 -14.28 -3.69 32.14
C GLN A 29 -13.94 -2.34 31.50
N THR A 30 -12.65 -1.99 31.47
CA THR A 30 -12.16 -1.03 30.53
C THR A 30 -12.48 -1.61 29.16
N SER A 31 -13.61 -1.20 28.60
CA SER A 31 -13.87 -1.32 27.17
C SER A 31 -12.70 -0.62 26.51
N GLN A 32 -11.71 -1.37 26.08
CA GLN A 32 -10.68 -0.91 25.18
C GLN A 32 -11.41 -0.70 23.87
N ALA A 33 -12.06 0.46 23.72
CA ALA A 33 -12.58 0.90 22.45
C ALA A 33 -11.35 0.85 21.52
N GLY A 34 -11.29 -0.17 20.65
CA GLY A 34 -10.22 -0.35 19.71
C GLY A 34 -10.07 0.95 18.94
N GLN A 35 -8.86 1.47 18.87
CA GLN A 35 -8.62 2.69 18.08
C GLN A 35 -9.05 2.40 16.63
N ALA A 36 -9.72 3.34 15.99
CA ALA A 36 -10.15 3.19 14.60
C ALA A 36 -8.98 2.76 13.70
N PRO A 37 -9.19 1.85 12.74
CA PRO A 37 -8.13 1.38 11.85
C PRO A 37 -7.55 2.54 11.03
N LEU A 38 -6.36 2.34 10.45
CA LEU A 38 -5.82 3.21 9.42
C LEU A 38 -6.39 2.75 8.07
N ARG A 39 -7.14 3.62 7.39
CA ARG A 39 -7.77 3.32 6.10
C ARG A 39 -6.80 3.68 4.98
N PHE A 40 -6.30 2.66 4.30
CA PHE A 40 -5.36 2.80 3.19
C PHE A 40 -6.08 2.77 1.85
N ALA A 41 -5.84 3.78 1.00
CA ALA A 41 -6.21 3.71 -0.41
C ALA A 41 -5.23 2.79 -1.15
N VAL A 42 -5.76 1.78 -1.82
CA VAL A 42 -5.04 0.80 -2.63
C VAL A 42 -5.49 0.93 -4.08
N ASN A 43 -4.55 1.18 -4.98
CA ASN A 43 -4.86 1.24 -6.40
C ASN A 43 -5.13 -0.16 -6.95
N GLU A 44 -6.31 -0.39 -7.52
CA GLU A 44 -6.71 -1.67 -8.13
C GLU A 44 -5.77 -2.13 -9.26
N GLY A 45 -5.04 -1.19 -9.86
CA GLY A 45 -4.09 -1.47 -10.95
C GLY A 45 -2.73 -1.99 -10.48
N TRP A 46 -2.47 -2.03 -9.17
CA TRP A 46 -1.22 -2.59 -8.67
C TRP A 46 -1.15 -4.10 -8.88
N THR A 47 0.06 -4.57 -9.12
CA THR A 47 0.38 -5.98 -9.33
C THR A 47 1.69 -6.33 -8.63
N MET A 48 2.01 -7.61 -8.50
CA MET A 48 3.30 -8.01 -7.94
C MET A 48 4.49 -7.38 -8.70
N PRO A 49 5.54 -6.99 -8.00
CA PRO A 49 5.82 -7.18 -6.57
C PRO A 49 5.22 -6.10 -5.67
N MET A 50 4.52 -5.09 -6.23
CA MET A 50 3.98 -3.98 -5.45
C MET A 50 2.86 -4.44 -4.51
N MET A 51 1.86 -5.14 -5.06
CA MET A 51 0.75 -5.70 -4.29
C MET A 51 0.03 -6.79 -5.06
N GLN A 52 -0.21 -7.94 -4.42
CA GLN A 52 -1.13 -8.97 -4.88
C GLN A 52 -2.53 -8.61 -4.39
N ILE A 53 -3.48 -8.52 -5.30
CA ILE A 53 -4.89 -8.24 -4.99
C ILE A 53 -5.72 -9.39 -5.57
N THR A 54 -6.47 -10.08 -4.73
CA THR A 54 -7.40 -11.16 -5.10
C THR A 54 -8.78 -10.80 -4.57
N ASP A 55 -9.79 -10.80 -5.42
CA ASP A 55 -11.17 -10.47 -5.04
C ASP A 55 -11.28 -9.16 -4.22
N TYR A 56 -10.61 -8.11 -4.66
CA TYR A 56 -10.51 -6.81 -3.98
C TYR A 56 -9.87 -6.85 -2.58
N GLN A 57 -9.15 -7.93 -2.24
CA GLN A 57 -8.41 -8.05 -0.99
C GLN A 57 -6.91 -8.07 -1.26
N PRO A 58 -6.14 -7.15 -0.68
CA PRO A 58 -4.68 -7.20 -0.68
C PRO A 58 -4.19 -8.35 0.19
N GLU A 59 -3.24 -9.15 -0.33
CA GLU A 59 -2.74 -10.34 0.35
C GLU A 59 -1.24 -10.29 0.65
N SER A 60 -0.46 -9.69 -0.24
CA SER A 60 1.00 -9.65 -0.16
C SER A 60 1.59 -8.57 -1.06
N GLY A 61 2.88 -8.33 -0.96
CA GLY A 61 3.62 -7.39 -1.79
C GLY A 61 4.33 -6.31 -0.99
N ILE A 62 5.20 -5.57 -1.65
CA ILE A 62 6.03 -4.53 -1.02
C ILE A 62 5.16 -3.52 -0.27
N LEU A 63 4.12 -3.00 -0.91
CA LEU A 63 3.26 -1.97 -0.32
C LEU A 63 2.36 -2.55 0.77
N PHE A 64 1.87 -3.79 0.60
CA PHE A 64 1.11 -4.48 1.64
C PHE A 64 1.92 -4.60 2.93
N ASP A 65 3.15 -5.11 2.84
CA ASP A 65 4.02 -5.31 3.99
C ASP A 65 4.42 -3.98 4.66
N ILE A 66 4.65 -2.92 3.88
CA ILE A 66 4.94 -1.58 4.42
C ILE A 66 3.72 -1.04 5.19
N MET A 67 2.51 -1.13 4.61
CA MET A 67 1.28 -0.63 5.24
C MET A 67 0.92 -1.43 6.50
N GLN A 68 1.04 -2.76 6.46
CA GLN A 68 0.82 -3.63 7.62
C GLN A 68 1.80 -3.31 8.75
N SER A 69 3.09 -3.21 8.43
CA SER A 69 4.11 -2.87 9.43
C SER A 69 3.88 -1.47 10.01
N LEU A 70 3.53 -0.49 9.19
CA LEU A 70 3.19 0.86 9.63
C LEU A 70 2.01 0.84 10.62
N ALA A 71 0.90 0.21 10.25
CA ALA A 71 -0.30 0.16 11.07
C ALA A 71 0.00 -0.52 12.42
N HIS A 72 0.65 -1.68 12.40
CA HIS A 72 1.07 -2.40 13.60
C HIS A 72 1.95 -1.55 14.52
N GLN A 73 2.98 -0.86 13.99
CA GLN A 73 3.89 -0.02 14.78
C GLN A 73 3.21 1.26 15.30
N VAL A 74 2.16 1.73 14.63
CA VAL A 74 1.30 2.83 15.10
C VAL A 74 0.30 2.34 16.16
N GLY A 75 0.11 1.02 16.30
CA GLY A 75 -0.83 0.40 17.26
C GLY A 75 -2.27 0.49 16.76
N ARG A 76 -2.48 0.39 15.46
CA ARG A 76 -3.78 0.35 14.80
C ARG A 76 -3.84 -0.81 13.81
N ASP A 77 -5.05 -1.26 13.49
CA ASP A 77 -5.28 -2.21 12.42
C ASP A 77 -5.18 -1.50 11.06
N ALA A 78 -4.83 -2.24 10.02
CA ALA A 78 -4.86 -1.77 8.64
C ALA A 78 -6.20 -2.16 8.01
N GLU A 79 -6.87 -1.19 7.39
CA GLU A 79 -8.05 -1.39 6.55
C GLU A 79 -7.71 -0.94 5.13
N TYR A 80 -8.03 -1.76 4.13
CA TYR A 80 -7.66 -1.51 2.74
C TYR A 80 -8.89 -1.23 1.88
N HIS A 81 -8.87 -0.09 1.19
CA HIS A 81 -9.88 0.30 0.21
C HIS A 81 -9.28 0.18 -1.19
N VAL A 82 -9.60 -0.92 -1.87
CA VAL A 82 -9.15 -1.16 -3.25
C VAL A 82 -10.06 -0.39 -4.20
N ILE A 83 -9.51 0.65 -4.82
CA ILE A 83 -10.27 1.59 -5.65
C ILE A 83 -9.51 1.94 -6.94
N PRO A 84 -10.24 2.31 -8.02
CA PRO A 84 -9.63 2.78 -9.25
C PRO A 84 -8.70 3.99 -9.02
N ARG A 85 -7.58 4.05 -9.75
CA ARG A 85 -6.60 5.14 -9.63
C ARG A 85 -7.24 6.54 -9.69
N LEU A 86 -8.18 6.74 -10.60
CA LEU A 86 -8.85 8.03 -10.80
C LEU A 86 -9.75 8.45 -9.62
N ARG A 87 -10.15 7.51 -8.76
CA ARG A 87 -10.97 7.79 -7.58
C ARG A 87 -10.17 8.06 -6.31
N ILE A 88 -8.87 7.78 -6.30
CA ILE A 88 -8.04 7.90 -5.09
C ILE A 88 -8.01 9.32 -4.56
N GLN A 89 -7.85 10.32 -5.44
CA GLN A 89 -7.86 11.72 -5.03
C GLN A 89 -9.17 12.10 -4.36
N GLY A 90 -10.31 11.80 -5.00
CA GLY A 90 -11.62 12.08 -4.43
C GLY A 90 -11.86 11.35 -3.10
N ALA A 91 -11.43 10.10 -2.97
CA ALA A 91 -11.54 9.34 -1.73
C ALA A 91 -10.75 9.98 -0.56
N LEU A 92 -9.59 10.56 -0.85
CA LEU A 92 -8.81 11.34 0.12
C LEU A 92 -9.53 12.65 0.49
N GLU A 93 -10.03 13.39 -0.50
CA GLU A 93 -10.70 14.68 -0.33
C GLU A 93 -12.05 14.57 0.42
N HIS A 94 -12.75 13.41 0.28
CA HIS A 94 -14.02 13.14 0.93
C HIS A 94 -13.92 12.28 2.19
N ASP A 95 -12.72 12.15 2.77
CA ASP A 95 -12.51 11.43 4.03
C ASP A 95 -12.86 9.94 3.99
N GLU A 96 -12.91 9.32 2.81
CA GLU A 96 -13.16 7.89 2.65
C GLU A 96 -11.95 7.04 3.07
N VAL A 97 -10.73 7.60 2.90
CA VAL A 97 -9.45 6.98 3.25
C VAL A 97 -8.51 7.96 3.94
N ASP A 98 -7.52 7.46 4.65
CA ASP A 98 -6.61 8.28 5.46
C ASP A 98 -5.22 8.41 4.86
N ILE A 99 -4.75 7.36 4.20
CA ILE A 99 -3.36 7.25 3.73
C ILE A 99 -3.35 6.64 2.34
N HIS A 100 -2.54 7.21 1.44
CA HIS A 100 -2.19 6.59 0.18
C HIS A 100 -0.67 6.57 0.04
N CYS A 101 -0.07 5.39 0.10
CA CYS A 101 1.36 5.19 -0.08
C CYS A 101 1.70 4.96 -1.56
N TYR A 102 2.98 5.13 -1.90
CA TYR A 102 3.48 5.07 -3.27
C TYR A 102 2.87 6.16 -4.16
N SER A 103 3.02 7.39 -3.72
CA SER A 103 2.53 8.57 -4.38
C SER A 103 3.65 9.59 -4.61
N ALA A 104 3.57 10.33 -5.70
CA ALA A 104 4.41 11.49 -5.96
C ALA A 104 3.56 12.75 -6.07
N GLN A 105 4.06 13.87 -5.57
CA GLN A 105 3.32 15.14 -5.58
C GLN A 105 2.89 15.56 -6.99
N ALA A 106 3.76 15.31 -7.99
CA ALA A 106 3.46 15.60 -9.39
C ALA A 106 2.25 14.85 -9.97
N TRP A 107 1.75 13.82 -9.29
CA TRP A 107 0.57 13.06 -9.75
C TRP A 107 -0.75 13.66 -9.28
N TYR A 108 -0.71 14.66 -8.40
CA TYR A 108 -1.86 15.30 -7.77
C TYR A 108 -1.73 16.83 -7.82
N PRO A 109 -1.71 17.44 -9.03
CA PRO A 109 -1.48 18.89 -9.16
C PRO A 109 -2.57 19.72 -8.50
N ASP A 110 -3.80 19.20 -8.47
CA ASP A 110 -5.00 19.91 -7.98
C ASP A 110 -5.56 19.30 -6.68
N LEU A 111 -4.74 18.61 -5.90
CA LEU A 111 -5.17 18.00 -4.64
C LEU A 111 -5.63 19.08 -3.66
N SER A 112 -6.92 19.07 -3.31
CA SER A 112 -7.51 19.96 -2.32
C SER A 112 -7.51 19.30 -0.93
N GLY A 113 -7.43 20.12 0.11
CA GLY A 113 -7.45 19.66 1.50
C GLY A 113 -6.12 19.81 2.23
N ASP A 114 -6.09 19.35 3.47
CA ASP A 114 -4.91 19.43 4.34
C ASP A 114 -4.24 18.07 4.43
N TYR A 115 -3.05 17.95 3.84
CA TYR A 115 -2.29 16.72 3.73
C TYR A 115 -0.83 16.92 4.10
N LEU A 116 -0.25 15.84 4.61
CA LEU A 116 1.18 15.75 4.89
C LEU A 116 1.82 14.64 4.05
N TRP A 117 3.00 14.91 3.54
CA TRP A 117 3.81 13.95 2.82
C TRP A 117 4.87 13.36 3.75
N SER A 118 5.01 12.04 3.74
CA SER A 118 6.16 11.41 4.38
C SER A 118 7.45 11.72 3.61
N LEU A 119 8.60 11.40 4.19
CA LEU A 119 9.80 11.24 3.37
C LEU A 119 9.59 10.07 2.39
N PRO A 120 10.26 10.11 1.23
CA PRO A 120 10.14 9.04 0.24
C PRO A 120 10.41 7.67 0.86
N THR A 121 9.54 6.72 0.59
CA THR A 121 9.68 5.31 1.01
C THR A 121 10.32 4.46 -0.07
N LEU A 122 10.03 4.78 -1.34
CA LEU A 122 10.58 4.13 -2.52
C LEU A 122 10.98 5.16 -3.55
N TYR A 123 11.69 4.70 -4.60
CA TYR A 123 11.87 5.45 -5.84
C TYR A 123 11.14 4.72 -6.96
N GLN A 124 10.33 5.47 -7.71
CA GLN A 124 9.71 4.98 -8.93
C GLN A 124 10.62 5.30 -10.10
N ARG A 125 10.91 4.27 -10.89
CA ARG A 125 11.57 4.40 -12.19
C ARG A 125 10.66 3.79 -13.23
N ASP A 126 10.15 4.62 -14.11
CA ASP A 126 9.32 4.18 -15.23
C ASP A 126 10.17 4.05 -16.49
N TRP A 127 10.09 2.90 -17.11
CA TRP A 127 10.80 2.57 -18.32
C TRP A 127 9.85 2.38 -19.47
N LEU A 128 10.23 2.92 -20.63
CA LEU A 128 9.75 2.40 -21.89
C LEU A 128 10.46 1.05 -22.13
N VAL A 129 9.68 0.01 -22.32
CA VAL A 129 10.19 -1.36 -22.51
C VAL A 129 9.70 -1.93 -23.83
N ALA A 130 10.49 -2.83 -24.42
CA ALA A 130 10.14 -3.56 -25.63
C ALA A 130 10.15 -5.06 -25.36
N SER A 131 9.47 -5.82 -26.23
CA SER A 131 9.56 -7.28 -26.22
C SER A 131 10.97 -7.73 -26.61
N ALA A 132 11.31 -8.97 -26.27
CA ALA A 132 12.60 -9.56 -26.66
C ALA A 132 12.82 -9.60 -28.18
N GLU A 133 11.72 -9.71 -28.93
CA GLU A 133 11.70 -9.86 -30.38
C GLU A 133 11.73 -8.53 -31.13
N THR A 134 11.39 -7.44 -30.44
CA THR A 134 11.46 -6.09 -31.03
C THR A 134 12.91 -5.72 -31.26
N ALA A 135 13.24 -5.26 -32.46
CA ALA A 135 14.55 -4.70 -32.77
C ALA A 135 14.86 -3.54 -31.81
N ALA A 136 16.13 -3.27 -31.55
CA ALA A 136 16.54 -2.09 -30.79
C ALA A 136 15.94 -0.87 -31.51
N GLY A 137 14.93 -0.28 -30.87
CA GLY A 137 14.14 0.78 -31.48
C GLY A 137 14.71 2.17 -31.19
N PRO A 138 14.20 3.19 -31.86
CA PRO A 138 14.52 4.57 -31.58
C PRO A 138 14.10 4.98 -30.17
N TYR A 139 14.68 6.08 -29.66
CA TYR A 139 14.18 6.75 -28.47
C TYR A 139 12.75 7.27 -28.71
N PRO A 140 11.95 7.49 -27.64
CA PRO A 140 10.56 7.92 -27.78
C PRO A 140 10.37 9.15 -28.70
N GLU A 141 11.28 10.08 -28.69
CA GLU A 141 11.26 11.31 -29.51
C GLU A 141 11.43 11.05 -31.01
N GLN A 142 11.85 9.85 -31.38
CA GLN A 142 12.02 9.42 -32.78
C GLN A 142 10.85 8.59 -33.28
N PHE A 143 9.85 8.33 -32.45
CA PHE A 143 8.67 7.59 -32.85
C PHE A 143 7.77 8.46 -33.75
N ASP A 144 7.10 7.80 -34.67
CA ASP A 144 6.11 8.38 -35.56
C ASP A 144 4.88 7.50 -35.52
N ASN A 145 3.81 7.97 -34.88
CA ASN A 145 2.53 7.28 -34.73
C ASN A 145 2.63 5.87 -34.09
N GLU A 146 3.57 5.67 -33.14
CA GLU A 146 3.77 4.38 -32.48
C GLU A 146 2.74 4.17 -31.36
N THR A 147 2.25 2.93 -31.23
CA THR A 147 1.34 2.56 -30.15
C THR A 147 2.13 2.06 -28.93
N VAL A 148 1.86 2.64 -27.78
CA VAL A 148 2.51 2.32 -26.50
C VAL A 148 1.48 1.83 -25.50
N GLY A 149 1.73 0.65 -24.92
CA GLY A 149 0.94 0.10 -23.84
C GLY A 149 1.12 0.91 -22.55
N THR A 150 0.02 1.33 -21.95
CA THR A 150 -0.03 2.15 -20.74
C THR A 150 -1.06 1.61 -19.76
N VAL A 151 -1.12 2.17 -18.54
CA VAL A 151 -2.12 1.81 -17.55
C VAL A 151 -3.19 2.90 -17.47
N LEU A 152 -4.44 2.48 -17.51
CA LEU A 152 -5.59 3.38 -17.41
C LEU A 152 -5.54 4.24 -16.14
N GLY A 153 -5.70 5.54 -16.31
CA GLY A 153 -5.67 6.51 -15.22
C GLY A 153 -4.28 6.87 -14.70
N TYR A 154 -3.21 6.30 -15.27
CA TYR A 154 -1.85 6.74 -14.95
C TYR A 154 -1.46 7.96 -15.78
N ASN A 155 -0.78 8.90 -15.12
CA ASN A 155 -0.19 10.07 -15.77
C ASN A 155 1.28 9.82 -16.09
N TYR A 156 1.68 10.20 -17.30
CA TYR A 156 3.05 10.11 -17.79
C TYR A 156 3.53 11.49 -18.28
N PRO A 157 3.81 12.44 -17.36
CA PRO A 157 4.11 13.83 -17.74
C PRO A 157 5.26 13.95 -18.74
N ALA A 158 6.28 13.10 -18.61
CA ALA A 158 7.43 13.10 -19.53
C ALA A 158 7.07 12.68 -20.97
N LEU A 159 5.99 11.95 -21.17
CA LEU A 159 5.51 11.51 -22.49
C LEU A 159 4.33 12.32 -23.00
N GLN A 160 3.78 13.24 -22.19
CA GLN A 160 2.53 13.93 -22.54
C GLN A 160 2.64 14.67 -23.88
N HIS A 161 3.75 15.37 -24.13
CA HIS A 161 3.97 16.08 -25.39
C HIS A 161 4.00 15.15 -26.62
N LEU A 162 4.43 13.89 -26.47
CA LEU A 162 4.43 12.89 -27.54
C LEU A 162 3.02 12.33 -27.78
N PHE A 163 2.20 12.22 -26.74
CA PHE A 163 0.80 11.86 -26.87
C PHE A 163 0.00 12.98 -27.54
N ASP A 164 0.22 14.24 -27.15
CA ASP A 164 -0.47 15.41 -27.71
C ASP A 164 -0.12 15.61 -29.20
N SER A 165 1.11 15.31 -29.61
CA SER A 165 1.58 15.38 -31.00
C SER A 165 1.28 14.14 -31.82
N HIS A 166 0.64 13.10 -31.26
CA HIS A 166 0.39 11.81 -31.88
C HIS A 166 1.65 11.05 -32.36
N GLN A 167 2.83 11.42 -31.89
CA GLN A 167 4.03 10.60 -32.06
C GLN A 167 3.91 9.27 -31.30
N LEU A 168 3.23 9.31 -30.14
CA LEU A 168 2.82 8.14 -29.39
C LEU A 168 1.29 8.11 -29.23
N ASN A 169 0.71 6.93 -29.37
CA ASN A 169 -0.69 6.67 -29.09
C ASN A 169 -0.82 5.72 -27.90
N ARG A 170 -1.67 6.06 -26.94
CA ARG A 170 -1.90 5.21 -25.77
C ARG A 170 -2.82 4.04 -26.10
N GLU A 171 -2.43 2.84 -25.69
CA GLU A 171 -3.34 1.71 -25.54
C GLU A 171 -3.37 1.28 -24.08
N ASP A 172 -4.42 1.70 -23.38
CA ASP A 172 -4.55 1.47 -21.95
C ASP A 172 -4.99 0.04 -21.63
N ALA A 173 -4.44 -0.50 -20.55
CA ALA A 173 -4.91 -1.69 -19.86
C ALA A 173 -5.21 -1.35 -18.38
N ARG A 174 -5.97 -2.18 -17.69
CA ARG A 174 -6.34 -1.91 -16.28
C ARG A 174 -5.18 -2.09 -15.32
N THR A 175 -4.24 -2.98 -15.64
CA THR A 175 -3.13 -3.32 -14.75
C THR A 175 -1.82 -3.40 -15.51
N GLN A 176 -0.69 -3.23 -14.80
CA GLN A 176 0.66 -3.42 -15.37
C GLN A 176 0.83 -4.82 -15.97
N ASN A 177 0.32 -5.87 -15.32
CA ASN A 177 0.40 -7.24 -15.84
C ASN A 177 -0.32 -7.39 -17.17
N GLN A 178 -1.51 -6.78 -17.33
CA GLN A 178 -2.23 -6.78 -18.60
C GLN A 178 -1.47 -6.00 -19.67
N THR A 179 -0.88 -4.86 -19.32
CA THR A 179 -0.04 -4.07 -20.23
C THR A 179 1.13 -4.91 -20.74
N LEU A 180 1.92 -5.52 -19.84
CA LEU A 180 3.05 -6.36 -20.25
C LEU A 180 2.61 -7.65 -20.93
N GLY A 181 1.47 -8.23 -20.57
CA GLY A 181 0.89 -9.38 -21.26
C GLY A 181 0.53 -9.08 -22.71
N LYS A 182 -0.05 -7.91 -23.00
CA LYS A 182 -0.34 -7.45 -24.37
C LYS A 182 0.95 -7.21 -25.16
N LEU A 183 1.99 -6.62 -24.54
CA LEU A 183 3.32 -6.44 -25.14
C LEU A 183 3.92 -7.80 -25.55
N MET A 184 3.93 -8.77 -24.63
CA MET A 184 4.44 -10.12 -24.89
C MET A 184 3.62 -10.87 -25.96
N ALA A 185 2.35 -10.54 -26.09
CA ALA A 185 1.46 -11.09 -27.15
C ALA A 185 1.59 -10.35 -28.50
N GLY A 186 2.50 -9.36 -28.61
CA GLY A 186 2.75 -8.61 -29.84
C GLY A 186 1.62 -7.66 -30.27
N ARG A 187 0.79 -7.21 -29.31
CA ARG A 187 -0.28 -6.24 -29.59
C ARG A 187 0.27 -4.85 -29.92
N TYR A 188 1.41 -4.52 -29.36
CA TYR A 188 2.23 -3.33 -29.62
C TYR A 188 3.70 -3.68 -29.34
N ASN A 189 4.61 -2.83 -29.81
CA ASN A 189 6.05 -3.07 -29.69
C ASN A 189 6.64 -2.56 -28.38
N TYR A 190 5.97 -1.59 -27.75
CA TYR A 190 6.46 -0.86 -26.59
C TYR A 190 5.40 -0.72 -25.51
N ALA A 191 5.83 -0.66 -24.26
CA ALA A 191 4.96 -0.38 -23.12
C ALA A 191 5.72 0.46 -22.06
N VAL A 192 4.99 1.21 -21.26
CA VAL A 192 5.56 1.84 -20.07
C VAL A 192 5.31 0.97 -18.86
N THR A 193 6.36 0.69 -18.09
CA THR A 193 6.27 -0.09 -16.85
C THR A 193 7.27 0.39 -15.80
N ASN A 194 6.95 0.12 -14.54
CA ASN A 194 7.85 0.37 -13.42
C ASN A 194 9.00 -0.65 -13.37
N GLN A 195 10.19 -0.22 -12.94
CA GLN A 195 11.38 -1.07 -12.80
C GLN A 195 11.13 -2.34 -11.98
N LEU A 196 10.46 -2.20 -10.82
CA LEU A 196 10.22 -3.35 -9.93
C LEU A 196 9.30 -4.39 -10.59
N ILE A 197 8.32 -3.93 -11.36
CA ILE A 197 7.39 -4.80 -12.10
C ILE A 197 8.09 -5.44 -13.30
N LEU A 198 8.96 -4.70 -13.99
CA LEU A 198 9.79 -5.24 -15.07
C LEU A 198 10.69 -6.39 -14.55
N ASP A 199 11.40 -6.14 -13.46
CA ASP A 199 12.29 -7.12 -12.86
C ASP A 199 11.53 -8.36 -12.39
N TRP A 200 10.38 -8.15 -11.73
CA TRP A 200 9.49 -9.23 -11.31
C TRP A 200 9.00 -10.08 -12.49
N THR A 201 8.53 -9.43 -13.55
CA THR A 201 8.08 -10.12 -14.77
C THR A 201 9.21 -10.90 -15.41
N ASN A 202 10.39 -10.29 -15.54
CA ASN A 202 11.56 -10.91 -16.15
C ASN A 202 12.12 -12.10 -15.34
N ARG A 203 11.83 -12.22 -14.04
CA ARG A 203 12.24 -13.37 -13.23
C ARG A 203 11.67 -14.69 -13.72
N SER A 204 10.43 -14.68 -14.18
CA SER A 204 9.70 -15.86 -14.67
C SER A 204 9.92 -16.15 -16.16
N LEU A 205 10.56 -15.23 -16.88
CA LEU A 205 10.76 -15.37 -18.33
C LEU A 205 12.12 -16.03 -18.65
N PRO A 206 12.15 -16.93 -19.65
CA PRO A 206 13.42 -17.45 -20.19
C PRO A 206 14.30 -16.30 -20.69
N ALA A 207 15.62 -16.46 -20.68
CA ALA A 207 16.58 -15.41 -21.03
C ALA A 207 16.29 -14.76 -22.40
N GLY A 208 15.90 -15.55 -23.41
CA GLY A 208 15.57 -15.07 -24.75
C GLY A 208 14.19 -14.39 -24.90
N LYS A 209 13.36 -14.37 -23.83
CA LYS A 209 12.03 -13.77 -23.83
C LYS A 209 11.90 -12.59 -22.87
N LYS A 210 13.00 -12.20 -22.21
CA LYS A 210 13.00 -11.09 -21.25
C LYS A 210 12.69 -9.77 -21.96
N LEU A 211 11.84 -8.97 -21.32
CA LEU A 211 11.54 -7.61 -21.76
C LEU A 211 12.77 -6.72 -21.57
N LYS A 212 13.01 -5.84 -22.54
CA LYS A 212 14.19 -4.98 -22.60
C LYS A 212 13.82 -3.54 -22.21
N PRO A 213 14.48 -2.91 -21.24
CA PRO A 213 14.36 -1.48 -21.04
C PRO A 213 15.01 -0.74 -22.22
N ILE A 214 14.28 0.21 -22.81
CA ILE A 214 14.72 1.01 -23.97
C ILE A 214 15.14 2.41 -23.54
N ALA A 215 14.26 3.09 -22.77
CA ALA A 215 14.53 4.44 -22.28
C ALA A 215 13.94 4.62 -20.88
N LEU A 216 14.65 5.37 -20.03
CA LEU A 216 14.10 5.85 -18.76
C LEU A 216 13.11 6.98 -19.06
N VAL A 217 11.84 6.76 -18.75
CA VAL A 217 10.76 7.74 -18.96
C VAL A 217 10.71 8.75 -17.81
N ALA A 218 10.76 8.24 -16.57
CA ALA A 218 10.72 9.08 -15.37
C ALA A 218 11.41 8.39 -14.21
N GLU A 219 12.02 9.19 -13.34
CA GLU A 219 12.47 8.77 -12.02
C GLU A 219 12.01 9.80 -10.99
N GLN A 220 11.34 9.33 -9.94
CA GLN A 220 10.83 10.22 -8.90
C GLN A 220 10.69 9.51 -7.55
N PRO A 221 10.85 10.26 -6.45
CA PRO A 221 10.59 9.73 -5.12
C PRO A 221 9.10 9.47 -4.93
N ALA A 222 8.77 8.32 -4.36
CA ALA A 222 7.42 7.96 -3.96
C ALA A 222 7.31 7.94 -2.44
N ALA A 223 6.30 8.59 -1.90
CA ALA A 223 6.04 8.79 -0.49
C ALA A 223 4.63 8.29 -0.10
N CYS A 224 4.29 8.38 1.18
CA CYS A 224 2.92 8.27 1.63
C CYS A 224 2.32 9.67 1.78
N LEU A 225 1.14 9.86 1.20
CA LEU A 225 0.27 11.00 1.39
C LEU A 225 -0.69 10.69 2.54
N ILE A 226 -0.74 11.53 3.55
CA ILE A 226 -1.45 11.31 4.79
C ILE A 226 -2.38 12.49 5.02
N ARG A 227 -3.67 12.23 5.23
CA ARG A 227 -4.65 13.24 5.57
C ARG A 227 -4.33 13.85 6.95
N ASN A 228 -4.30 15.16 7.04
CA ASN A 228 -4.09 15.87 8.31
C ASN A 228 -5.41 16.00 9.08
N ASN A 229 -5.77 14.96 9.80
CA ASN A 229 -6.99 14.90 10.60
C ASN A 229 -6.63 14.73 12.09
N PRO A 230 -7.25 15.49 13.01
CA PRO A 230 -6.99 15.37 14.45
C PRO A 230 -7.23 13.98 15.04
N GLU A 231 -8.09 13.17 14.45
CA GLU A 231 -8.38 11.79 14.87
C GLU A 231 -7.29 10.80 14.46
N LEU A 232 -6.43 11.19 13.51
CA LEU A 232 -5.30 10.40 13.07
C LEU A 232 -4.04 10.74 13.87
N PRO A 233 -3.25 9.76 14.27
CA PRO A 233 -1.97 10.00 14.93
C PRO A 233 -0.87 10.39 13.93
N VAL A 234 -1.09 11.46 13.14
CA VAL A 234 -0.29 11.84 11.97
C VAL A 234 1.20 11.93 12.29
N ASN A 235 1.56 12.59 13.39
CA ASN A 235 2.96 12.70 13.82
C ASN A 235 3.58 11.34 14.17
N ARG A 236 2.79 10.39 14.69
CA ARG A 236 3.25 9.04 14.97
C ARG A 236 3.44 8.25 13.67
N ILE A 237 2.54 8.40 12.70
CA ILE A 237 2.64 7.81 11.37
C ILE A 237 3.92 8.28 10.68
N LEU A 238 4.14 9.59 10.58
CA LEU A 238 5.32 10.18 9.94
C LEU A 238 6.63 9.72 10.60
N ARG A 239 6.70 9.74 11.94
CA ARG A 239 7.88 9.27 12.67
C ARG A 239 8.11 7.76 12.51
N THR A 240 7.05 6.97 12.39
CA THR A 240 7.16 5.53 12.16
C THR A 240 7.69 5.24 10.77
N LEU A 241 7.17 5.89 9.72
CA LEU A 241 7.71 5.78 8.36
C LEU A 241 9.18 6.19 8.27
N LEU A 242 9.55 7.29 8.93
CA LEU A 242 10.97 7.71 9.02
C LEU A 242 11.82 6.62 9.70
N ARG A 243 11.38 6.08 10.82
CA ARG A 243 12.11 5.01 11.54
C ARG A 243 12.24 3.75 10.70
N MET A 244 11.17 3.30 10.04
CA MET A 244 11.19 2.14 9.14
C MET A 244 12.21 2.33 8.00
N ARG A 245 12.29 3.54 7.46
CA ARG A 245 13.32 3.88 6.46
C ARG A 245 14.73 3.86 7.06
N MET A 246 14.96 4.55 8.16
CA MET A 246 16.29 4.69 8.78
C MET A 246 16.83 3.38 9.34
N SER A 247 15.98 2.48 9.79
CA SER A 247 16.36 1.14 10.26
C SER A 247 16.63 0.14 9.13
N GLY A 248 16.41 0.54 7.87
CA GLY A 248 16.49 -0.35 6.71
C GLY A 248 15.34 -1.34 6.60
N GLU A 249 14.27 -1.19 7.37
CA GLU A 249 13.11 -2.09 7.34
C GLU A 249 12.43 -2.07 5.97
N ILE A 250 12.19 -0.88 5.40
CA ILE A 250 11.61 -0.74 4.07
C ILE A 250 12.50 -1.44 3.02
N GLN A 251 13.82 -1.29 3.11
CA GLN A 251 14.73 -1.95 2.19
C GLN A 251 14.66 -3.47 2.32
N ARG A 252 14.64 -4.01 3.55
CA ARG A 252 14.45 -5.46 3.75
C ARG A 252 13.12 -5.98 3.22
N ILE A 253 12.05 -5.18 3.29
CA ILE A 253 10.78 -5.52 2.66
C ILE A 253 10.94 -5.61 1.14
N ILE A 254 11.55 -4.61 0.51
CA ILE A 254 11.80 -4.58 -0.93
C ILE A 254 12.63 -5.79 -1.35
N ASP A 255 13.72 -6.07 -0.64
CA ASP A 255 14.65 -7.17 -0.96
C ASP A 255 13.97 -8.54 -0.97
N ARG A 256 12.97 -8.78 -0.12
CA ARG A 256 12.18 -10.04 -0.14
C ARG A 256 11.51 -10.31 -1.48
N TYR A 257 11.11 -9.25 -2.17
CA TYR A 257 10.40 -9.34 -3.45
C TYR A 257 11.30 -9.17 -4.66
N THR A 258 12.49 -8.57 -4.51
CA THR A 258 13.39 -8.24 -5.62
C THR A 258 14.62 -9.13 -5.69
N SER A 259 14.99 -9.82 -4.59
CA SER A 259 16.09 -10.77 -4.60
C SER A 259 15.84 -11.89 -5.61
N PRO A 260 16.88 -12.40 -6.29
CA PRO A 260 16.75 -13.56 -7.17
C PRO A 260 16.11 -14.75 -6.42
N LEU A 261 15.26 -15.51 -7.13
CA LEU A 261 14.79 -16.78 -6.57
C LEU A 261 16.01 -17.64 -6.29
N ALA A 262 16.10 -18.18 -5.08
CA ALA A 262 17.13 -19.17 -4.78
C ALA A 262 17.01 -20.33 -5.77
N PRO A 263 18.12 -20.87 -6.29
CA PRO A 263 18.14 -21.96 -7.26
C PRO A 263 17.51 -23.25 -6.71
#